data_d9ef78e30accef0cf2291a40cff11206
#
_entry.id   d9ef78e30accef0cf2291a40cff11206
#
_cell.length_a   1.000
_cell.length_b   1.000
_cell.length_c   1.000
_cell.angle_alpha   90.00
_cell.angle_beta   90.00
_cell.angle_gamma   90.00
#
_symmetry.space_group_name_H-M   'P 1'
#
loop_
_entity.id
_entity.type
_entity.pdbx_description
1 polymer ?
#
loop_
_entity_poly.entity_id
_entity_poly.type
_entity_poly.pdbx_seq_one_letter_code
_entity_poly.pdbx_strand_id
1 'polypeptide(L)'
;MKLTKTIAAAVIAFGLAGGAAMAAAHSDKKDIVDTAVEAGSFQTLVAAVQAAGLVETLKGDGPFTVFAPTDEAFAALGMTVEDLLKPENKDKLVAVLTYHVVAGKVMSTDLVDDSTPATVQGSMVTIDLDNGAMVNDAKVVTADIETSNGVIHVIDKVLVPEGVL
;
A
#
# COMPACT_ATOMS: atom_id res chain seq x y z
N MET A 1 44.86 -4.74 -37.94
CA MET A 1 44.33 -4.67 -37.49
C MET A 1 43.19 -4.60 -37.03
N LYS A 2 43.17 -4.47 -37.30
CA LYS A 2 42.14 -4.43 -36.88
C LYS A 2 41.36 -4.64 -35.91
N LEU A 3 41.65 -4.57 -35.73
CA LEU A 3 40.96 -4.72 -34.77
C LEU A 3 40.32 -4.43 -34.02
N THR A 4 40.53 -4.21 -34.17
CA THR A 4 40.02 -4.04 -33.34
C THR A 4 39.29 -3.54 -32.84
N LYS A 5 39.35 -3.36 -33.14
CA LYS A 5 38.62 -2.95 -32.58
C LYS A 5 37.55 -2.97 -32.14
N THR A 6 37.57 -2.99 -32.44
CA THR A 6 36.54 -2.95 -32.07
C THR A 6 35.96 -3.23 -31.17
N ILE A 7 36.37 -3.39 -31.37
CA ILE A 7 35.70 -3.56 -30.53
C ILE A 7 35.13 -2.99 -29.62
N ALA A 8 35.36 -2.70 -29.80
CA ALA A 8 34.98 -2.12 -28.85
C ALA A 8 33.75 -1.87 -28.61
N ALA A 9 33.78 -1.95 -29.23
CA ALA A 9 32.86 -1.69 -28.94
C ALA A 9 32.03 -2.17 -28.24
N ALA A 10 32.35 -2.43 -28.36
CA ALA A 10 31.65 -2.76 -27.75
C ALA A 10 31.15 -2.56 -26.84
N VAL A 11 31.48 -2.49 -26.94
CA VAL A 11 31.05 -2.41 -26.16
C VAL A 11 30.34 -1.77 -25.58
N ILE A 12 30.64 -1.57 -25.80
CA ILE A 12 30.06 -0.93 -25.25
C ILE A 12 28.94 -0.97 -24.87
N ALA A 13 29.01 -1.42 -25.31
CA ALA A 13 27.97 -1.47 -25.01
C ALA A 13 27.44 -1.67 -23.80
N PHE A 14 28.04 -1.64 -23.63
CA PHE A 14 27.71 -1.69 -22.52
C PHE A 14 27.10 -1.00 -21.86
N GLY A 15 27.89 -1.07 -22.04
CA GLY A 15 27.43 -0.39 -21.22
C GLY A 15 26.25 0.12 -21.30
N LEU A 16 26.47 0.12 -21.50
CA LEU A 16 25.51 0.48 -21.46
C LEU A 16 24.44 0.08 -21.16
N ALA A 17 24.56 -0.10 -21.27
CA ALA A 17 23.40 -0.71 -21.41
C ALA A 17 22.80 -1.24 -20.20
N GLY A 18 23.53 -1.74 -19.34
CA GLY A 18 23.04 -2.34 -18.14
C GLY A 18 22.08 -1.45 -17.36
N GLY A 19 22.39 -0.20 -17.28
CA GLY A 19 21.56 0.73 -16.54
C GLY A 19 20.14 0.84 -17.07
N ALA A 20 20.01 0.84 -18.37
CA ALA A 20 18.70 0.92 -18.99
C ALA A 20 17.84 -0.29 -18.68
N ALA A 21 18.44 -1.47 -18.69
CA ALA A 21 17.72 -2.69 -18.34
C ALA A 21 17.21 -2.68 -16.90
N MET A 22 18.01 -2.15 -15.99
CA MET A 22 17.61 -2.02 -14.59
C MET A 22 16.44 -1.07 -14.44
N ALA A 23 16.45 0.05 -15.13
CA ALA A 23 15.35 1.00 -15.08
C ALA A 23 14.06 0.38 -15.62
N ALA A 24 14.14 -0.40 -16.67
CA ALA A 24 12.99 -1.08 -17.23
C ALA A 24 12.36 -2.07 -16.25
N ALA A 25 13.19 -2.77 -15.48
CA ALA A 25 12.70 -3.73 -14.48
C ALA A 25 11.86 -3.05 -13.40
N HIS A 26 12.18 -1.83 -13.03
CA HIS A 26 11.43 -1.09 -12.02
C HIS A 26 10.08 -0.61 -12.52
N SER A 27 9.86 -0.52 -13.81
CA SER A 27 8.62 0.01 -14.38
C SER A 27 7.51 -1.02 -14.52
N ASP A 28 7.80 -2.30 -14.27
CA ASP A 28 6.84 -3.37 -14.49
C ASP A 28 5.70 -3.39 -13.48
N LYS A 29 5.96 -2.93 -12.25
CA LYS A 29 4.95 -2.86 -11.20
C LYS A 29 4.80 -1.43 -10.72
N LYS A 30 3.56 -1.08 -10.47
CA LYS A 30 3.22 0.22 -9.89
C LYS A 30 3.31 0.14 -8.38
N ASP A 31 3.54 1.27 -7.75
CA ASP A 31 3.54 1.33 -6.30
C ASP A 31 2.11 1.23 -5.73
N ILE A 32 2.02 1.21 -4.42
CA ILE A 32 0.74 1.09 -3.71
C ILE A 32 -0.23 2.19 -4.12
N VAL A 33 0.26 3.43 -4.20
CA VAL A 33 -0.59 4.59 -4.50
C VAL A 33 -1.10 4.54 -5.94
N ASP A 34 -0.22 4.27 -6.88
CA ASP A 34 -0.60 4.20 -8.30
C ASP A 34 -1.57 3.05 -8.57
N THR A 35 -1.35 1.90 -7.91
CA THR A 35 -2.25 0.77 -8.01
C THR A 35 -3.64 1.10 -7.46
N ALA A 36 -3.70 1.80 -6.34
CA ALA A 36 -4.97 2.23 -5.74
C ALA A 36 -5.71 3.21 -6.65
N VAL A 37 -5.01 4.15 -7.27
CA VAL A 37 -5.60 5.11 -8.21
C VAL A 37 -6.22 4.39 -9.41
N GLU A 38 -5.51 3.43 -9.97
CA GLU A 38 -6.00 2.69 -11.13
C GLU A 38 -7.19 1.79 -10.84
N ALA A 39 -7.25 1.24 -9.65
CA ALA A 39 -8.37 0.38 -9.25
C ALA A 39 -9.70 1.14 -9.25
N GLY A 40 -9.67 2.46 -9.07
CA GLY A 40 -10.87 3.30 -9.19
C GLY A 40 -11.83 3.23 -8.01
N SER A 41 -11.65 2.27 -7.11
CA SER A 41 -12.53 2.06 -5.94
C SER A 41 -11.99 2.69 -4.66
N PHE A 42 -10.86 3.39 -4.75
CA PHE A 42 -10.13 3.93 -3.61
C PHE A 42 -9.91 5.44 -3.72
N GLN A 43 -10.79 6.14 -4.39
CA GLN A 43 -10.65 7.58 -4.58
C GLN A 43 -10.61 8.31 -3.24
N THR A 44 -11.45 7.90 -2.33
CA THR A 44 -11.50 8.42 -0.97
C THR A 44 -10.20 8.15 -0.21
N LEU A 45 -9.69 6.93 -0.31
CA LEU A 45 -8.43 6.55 0.33
C LEU A 45 -7.27 7.37 -0.21
N VAL A 46 -7.20 7.50 -1.54
CA VAL A 46 -6.13 8.28 -2.19
C VAL A 46 -6.19 9.75 -1.76
N ALA A 47 -7.38 10.33 -1.73
CA ALA A 47 -7.56 11.71 -1.26
C ALA A 47 -7.13 11.86 0.21
N ALA A 48 -7.48 10.88 1.04
CA ALA A 48 -7.11 10.86 2.44
C ALA A 48 -5.59 10.77 2.63
N VAL A 49 -4.94 9.89 1.87
CA VAL A 49 -3.48 9.72 1.92
C VAL A 49 -2.77 11.00 1.48
N GLN A 50 -3.28 11.67 0.45
CA GLN A 50 -2.73 12.95 0.00
C GLN A 50 -2.90 14.05 1.06
N ALA A 51 -4.08 14.15 1.64
CA ALA A 51 -4.37 15.14 2.67
C ALA A 51 -3.52 14.92 3.92
N ALA A 52 -3.27 13.67 4.27
CA ALA A 52 -2.43 13.31 5.41
C ALA A 52 -0.94 13.52 5.13
N GLY A 53 -0.54 13.66 3.87
CA GLY A 53 0.87 13.78 3.48
C GLY A 53 1.63 12.45 3.53
N LEU A 54 0.92 11.33 3.41
CA LEU A 54 1.51 10.00 3.49
C LEU A 54 1.85 9.39 2.13
N VAL A 55 1.62 10.12 1.04
CA VAL A 55 1.87 9.61 -0.32
C VAL A 55 3.33 9.17 -0.48
N GLU A 56 4.27 10.00 -0.08
CA GLU A 56 5.70 9.69 -0.19
C GLU A 56 6.10 8.53 0.72
N THR A 57 5.48 8.44 1.88
CA THR A 57 5.71 7.31 2.80
C THR A 57 5.29 6.00 2.15
N LEU A 58 4.12 5.98 1.53
CA LEU A 58 3.59 4.79 0.85
C LEU A 58 4.29 4.49 -0.47
N LYS A 59 4.93 5.48 -1.08
CA LYS A 59 5.77 5.30 -2.27
C LYS A 59 7.21 4.94 -1.93
N GLY A 60 7.55 4.94 -0.66
CA GLY A 60 8.89 4.62 -0.18
C GLY A 60 9.28 3.16 -0.41
N ASP A 61 10.49 2.83 0.03
CA ASP A 61 11.12 1.56 -0.29
C ASP A 61 10.50 0.33 0.40
N GLY A 62 9.44 0.49 1.15
CA GLY A 62 8.73 -0.65 1.75
C GLY A 62 9.58 -1.89 1.99
N PRO A 63 9.01 -3.05 2.14
CA PRO A 63 7.63 -3.41 1.80
C PRO A 63 6.61 -2.97 2.83
N PHE A 64 5.42 -2.70 2.35
CA PHE A 64 4.28 -2.38 3.20
C PHE A 64 3.09 -3.25 2.82
N THR A 65 2.28 -3.60 3.81
CA THR A 65 0.98 -4.21 3.57
C THR A 65 -0.09 -3.17 3.90
N VAL A 66 -0.93 -2.85 2.93
CA VAL A 66 -1.97 -1.84 3.10
C VAL A 66 -3.34 -2.52 3.05
N PHE A 67 -4.12 -2.31 4.09
CA PHE A 67 -5.53 -2.70 4.09
C PHE A 67 -6.33 -1.54 3.54
N ALA A 68 -6.73 -1.63 2.27
CA ALA A 68 -7.36 -0.55 1.55
C ALA A 68 -8.89 -0.64 1.65
N PRO A 69 -9.52 0.23 2.44
CA PRO A 69 -10.99 0.27 2.47
C PRO A 69 -11.52 0.88 1.18
N THR A 70 -12.64 0.34 0.70
CA THR A 70 -13.31 0.86 -0.49
C THR A 70 -13.99 2.20 -0.17
N ASP A 71 -14.43 2.91 -1.22
CA ASP A 71 -15.22 4.13 -1.04
C ASP A 71 -16.50 3.86 -0.26
N GLU A 72 -17.11 2.68 -0.47
CA GLU A 72 -18.28 2.24 0.30
C GLU A 72 -17.97 2.04 1.77
N ALA A 73 -16.76 1.54 2.08
CA ALA A 73 -16.32 1.36 3.46
C ALA A 73 -16.23 2.71 4.19
N PHE A 74 -15.73 3.73 3.53
CA PHE A 74 -15.71 5.08 4.10
C PHE A 74 -17.13 5.64 4.30
N ALA A 75 -18.02 5.39 3.36
CA ALA A 75 -19.42 5.81 3.50
C ALA A 75 -20.08 5.16 4.69
N ALA A 76 -19.77 3.90 4.97
CA ALA A 76 -20.31 3.15 6.11
C ALA A 76 -19.75 3.61 7.46
N LEU A 77 -18.64 4.34 7.46
CA LEU A 77 -18.01 4.84 8.69
C LEU A 77 -18.89 5.83 9.46
N GLY A 78 -19.87 6.45 8.77
CA GLY A 78 -20.78 7.40 9.39
C GLY A 78 -20.19 8.83 9.51
N MET A 79 -18.94 9.00 9.23
CA MET A 79 -18.32 10.32 9.09
C MET A 79 -18.07 10.57 7.61
N THR A 80 -18.28 11.80 7.18
CA THR A 80 -17.95 12.13 5.81
C THR A 80 -16.43 12.19 5.66
N VAL A 81 -15.95 11.78 4.51
CA VAL A 81 -14.54 11.91 4.17
C VAL A 81 -14.10 13.35 4.35
N GLU A 82 -14.99 14.28 3.98
CA GLU A 82 -14.75 15.71 4.13
C GLU A 82 -14.45 16.10 5.59
N ASP A 83 -15.12 15.44 6.54
CA ASP A 83 -14.85 15.70 7.96
C ASP A 83 -13.44 15.19 8.36
N LEU A 84 -13.04 14.04 7.85
CA LEU A 84 -11.70 13.53 8.09
C LEU A 84 -10.62 14.37 7.40
N LEU A 85 -10.94 14.97 6.27
CA LEU A 85 -10.00 15.79 5.51
C LEU A 85 -9.81 17.20 6.10
N LYS A 86 -10.59 17.57 7.09
CA LYS A 86 -10.44 18.86 7.75
C LYS A 86 -9.09 18.97 8.44
N PRO A 87 -8.44 20.14 8.36
CA PRO A 87 -7.15 20.34 9.02
C PRO A 87 -7.17 20.02 10.52
N GLU A 88 -8.29 20.26 11.18
CA GLU A 88 -8.46 19.98 12.61
C GLU A 88 -8.47 18.49 12.93
N ASN A 89 -8.81 17.65 11.94
CA ASN A 89 -8.87 16.20 12.09
C ASN A 89 -7.67 15.48 11.43
N LYS A 90 -6.68 16.24 10.98
CA LYS A 90 -5.54 15.67 10.27
C LYS A 90 -4.82 14.60 11.10
N ASP A 91 -4.64 14.83 12.38
CA ASP A 91 -3.97 13.87 13.24
C ASP A 91 -4.76 12.56 13.36
N LYS A 92 -6.08 12.66 13.39
CA LYS A 92 -6.97 11.49 13.38
C LYS A 92 -6.86 10.75 12.06
N LEU A 93 -6.85 11.49 10.96
CA LEU A 93 -6.70 10.93 9.63
C LEU A 93 -5.38 10.17 9.49
N VAL A 94 -4.28 10.77 9.94
CA VAL A 94 -2.96 10.11 9.92
C VAL A 94 -2.99 8.85 10.78
N ALA A 95 -3.59 8.89 11.97
CA ALA A 95 -3.69 7.74 12.85
C ALA A 95 -4.50 6.61 12.20
N VAL A 96 -5.64 6.93 11.58
CA VAL A 96 -6.46 5.94 10.88
C VAL A 96 -5.70 5.35 9.70
N LEU A 97 -5.07 6.16 8.88
CA LEU A 97 -4.34 5.69 7.71
C LEU A 97 -3.13 4.83 8.07
N THR A 98 -2.36 5.22 9.07
CA THR A 98 -1.22 4.43 9.51
C THR A 98 -1.66 3.14 10.21
N TYR A 99 -2.85 3.12 10.76
CA TYR A 99 -3.44 1.89 11.32
C TYR A 99 -3.84 0.89 10.22
N HIS A 100 -4.03 1.35 8.99
CA HIS A 100 -4.27 0.48 7.83
C HIS A 100 -2.99 -0.06 7.19
N VAL A 101 -1.82 0.38 7.65
CA VAL A 101 -0.54 -0.01 7.08
C VAL A 101 0.23 -0.87 8.08
N VAL A 102 0.61 -2.05 7.63
CA VAL A 102 1.48 -2.96 8.38
C VAL A 102 2.86 -2.95 7.74
N ALA A 103 3.90 -2.83 8.56
CA ALA A 103 5.27 -2.90 8.06
C ALA A 103 5.58 -4.34 7.62
N GLY A 104 6.15 -4.47 6.44
CA GLY A 104 6.47 -5.76 5.87
C GLY A 104 5.44 -6.21 4.84
N LYS A 105 5.83 -7.18 4.03
CA LYS A 105 4.96 -7.76 3.01
C LYS A 105 4.26 -8.98 3.59
N VAL A 106 2.96 -8.90 3.78
CA VAL A 106 2.13 -9.99 4.30
C VAL A 106 1.10 -10.37 3.23
N MET A 107 1.29 -11.54 2.64
CA MET A 107 0.34 -12.10 1.68
C MET A 107 -0.78 -12.81 2.42
N SER A 108 -1.88 -13.11 1.72
CA SER A 108 -3.00 -13.85 2.34
C SER A 108 -2.55 -15.22 2.85
N THR A 109 -1.57 -15.83 2.19
CA THR A 109 -0.98 -17.10 2.61
C THR A 109 -0.11 -17.00 3.86
N ASP A 110 0.35 -15.79 4.18
CA ASP A 110 1.16 -15.53 5.36
C ASP A 110 0.31 -15.15 6.58
N LEU A 111 -0.98 -14.91 6.36
CA LEU A 111 -1.90 -14.60 7.43
C LEU A 111 -2.09 -15.82 8.34
N VAL A 112 -2.01 -15.63 9.62
CA VAL A 112 -2.21 -16.65 10.62
C VAL A 112 -3.43 -16.27 11.44
N ASP A 113 -4.31 -17.24 11.64
CA ASP A 113 -5.50 -17.06 12.46
C ASP A 113 -5.12 -16.59 13.86
N ASP A 114 -5.90 -15.66 14.39
CA ASP A 114 -5.65 -15.00 15.68
C ASP A 114 -4.30 -14.28 15.80
N SER A 115 -3.63 -14.03 14.68
CA SER A 115 -2.38 -13.25 14.72
C SER A 115 -2.67 -11.76 14.87
N THR A 116 -1.75 -11.05 15.53
CA THR A 116 -1.90 -9.62 15.81
C THR A 116 -0.70 -8.84 15.29
N PRO A 117 -0.57 -8.68 13.97
CA PRO A 117 0.53 -7.88 13.43
C PRO A 117 0.43 -6.42 13.87
N ALA A 118 1.58 -5.82 14.11
CA ALA A 118 1.66 -4.41 14.49
C ALA A 118 1.55 -3.51 13.26
N THR A 119 0.75 -2.48 13.37
CA THR A 119 0.63 -1.48 12.33
C THR A 119 1.70 -0.41 12.46
N VAL A 120 1.85 0.41 11.42
CA VAL A 120 2.78 1.54 11.44
C VAL A 120 2.38 2.56 12.51
N GLN A 121 1.09 2.64 12.84
CA GLN A 121 0.58 3.52 13.89
C GLN A 121 1.04 3.08 15.30
N GLY A 122 1.38 1.81 15.47
CA GLY A 122 1.84 1.25 16.73
C GLY A 122 0.83 0.32 17.42
N SER A 123 -0.42 0.41 17.05
CA SER A 123 -1.45 -0.51 17.52
C SER A 123 -1.46 -1.78 16.70
N MET A 124 -1.95 -2.86 17.28
CA MET A 124 -2.06 -4.14 16.59
C MET A 124 -3.46 -4.30 15.97
N VAL A 125 -3.51 -5.02 14.87
CA VAL A 125 -4.79 -5.49 14.29
C VAL A 125 -4.88 -6.99 14.53
N THR A 126 -6.09 -7.51 14.63
CA THR A 126 -6.32 -8.94 14.79
C THR A 126 -6.73 -9.54 13.45
N ILE A 127 -6.07 -10.61 13.07
CA ILE A 127 -6.40 -11.37 11.87
C ILE A 127 -7.26 -12.55 12.28
N ASP A 128 -8.40 -12.73 11.66
CA ASP A 128 -9.33 -13.83 11.90
C ASP A 128 -9.59 -14.54 10.56
N LEU A 129 -9.39 -15.82 10.52
CA LEU A 129 -9.57 -16.64 9.32
C LEU A 129 -10.74 -17.61 9.42
N ASP A 130 -11.43 -17.66 10.55
CA ASP A 130 -12.53 -18.61 10.79
C ASP A 130 -13.69 -18.44 9.81
N ASN A 131 -14.00 -17.22 9.45
CA ASN A 131 -15.10 -16.88 8.55
C ASN A 131 -14.61 -16.24 7.24
N GLY A 132 -13.41 -16.60 6.81
CA GLY A 132 -12.71 -15.93 5.72
C GLY A 132 -11.76 -14.89 6.28
N ALA A 133 -10.86 -14.37 5.45
CA ALA A 133 -9.88 -13.41 5.93
C ALA A 133 -10.55 -12.13 6.42
N MET A 134 -10.35 -11.83 7.68
CA MET A 134 -10.84 -10.61 8.33
C MET A 134 -9.71 -9.91 9.07
N VAL A 135 -9.78 -8.61 9.15
CA VAL A 135 -8.88 -7.77 9.94
C VAL A 135 -9.74 -6.98 10.89
N ASN A 136 -9.66 -7.28 12.17
CA ASN A 136 -10.65 -6.83 13.17
C ASN A 136 -12.05 -7.22 12.70
N ASP A 137 -12.95 -6.27 12.47
CA ASP A 137 -14.30 -6.54 11.93
C ASP A 137 -14.41 -6.28 10.42
N ALA A 138 -13.33 -5.95 9.75
CA ALA A 138 -13.33 -5.71 8.32
C ALA A 138 -13.04 -7.00 7.57
N LYS A 139 -13.85 -7.29 6.56
CA LYS A 139 -13.65 -8.48 5.74
C LYS A 139 -12.74 -8.13 4.57
N VAL A 140 -11.76 -8.98 4.30
CA VAL A 140 -10.92 -8.87 3.10
C VAL A 140 -11.72 -9.39 1.91
N VAL A 141 -12.05 -8.50 0.98
CA VAL A 141 -12.83 -8.85 -0.21
C VAL A 141 -11.94 -9.20 -1.39
N THR A 142 -10.77 -8.62 -1.46
CA THR A 142 -9.75 -8.94 -2.47
C THR A 142 -8.40 -8.89 -1.78
N ALA A 143 -7.59 -9.89 -2.00
CA ALA A 143 -6.28 -9.98 -1.35
C ALA A 143 -5.16 -10.10 -2.39
N ASP A 144 -3.93 -9.96 -1.93
CA ASP A 144 -2.73 -10.25 -2.72
C ASP A 144 -2.60 -9.40 -3.99
N ILE A 145 -2.98 -8.13 -3.91
CA ILE A 145 -2.70 -7.18 -4.98
C ILE A 145 -1.26 -6.71 -4.79
N GLU A 146 -0.36 -7.31 -5.55
CA GLU A 146 1.07 -7.01 -5.45
C GLU A 146 1.42 -5.69 -6.12
N THR A 147 2.25 -4.93 -5.44
CA THR A 147 2.79 -3.66 -5.95
C THR A 147 4.32 -3.69 -5.90
N SER A 148 4.96 -2.67 -6.45
CA SER A 148 6.43 -2.59 -6.47
C SER A 148 7.03 -2.51 -5.05
N ASN A 149 6.29 -1.97 -4.09
CA ASN A 149 6.78 -1.74 -2.74
C ASN A 149 5.88 -2.34 -1.65
N GLY A 150 5.02 -3.28 -2.00
CA GLY A 150 4.19 -3.95 -0.99
C GLY A 150 3.02 -4.71 -1.56
N VAL A 151 1.98 -4.86 -0.75
CA VAL A 151 0.77 -5.60 -1.07
C VAL A 151 -0.44 -4.82 -0.58
N ILE A 152 -1.51 -4.87 -1.34
CA ILE A 152 -2.79 -4.28 -0.96
C ILE A 152 -3.80 -5.40 -0.73
N HIS A 153 -4.48 -5.36 0.41
CA HIS A 153 -5.65 -6.18 0.69
C HIS A 153 -6.85 -5.26 0.77
N VAL A 154 -7.87 -5.51 -0.04
CA VAL A 154 -9.09 -4.69 -0.07
C VAL A 154 -10.02 -5.15 1.03
N ILE A 155 -10.46 -4.22 1.86
CA ILE A 155 -11.39 -4.48 2.97
C ILE A 155 -12.68 -3.69 2.79
N ASP A 156 -13.75 -4.20 3.39
CA ASP A 156 -15.09 -3.62 3.26
C ASP A 156 -15.46 -2.64 4.39
N LYS A 157 -14.55 -2.44 5.34
CA LYS A 157 -14.75 -1.49 6.44
C LYS A 157 -13.46 -0.73 6.73
N VAL A 158 -13.60 0.49 7.21
CA VAL A 158 -12.46 1.28 7.67
C VAL A 158 -12.04 0.79 9.05
N LEU A 159 -10.75 0.53 9.23
CA LEU A 159 -10.19 0.19 10.54
C LEU A 159 -9.97 1.48 11.33
N VAL A 160 -10.55 1.55 12.50
CA VAL A 160 -10.43 2.72 13.37
C VAL A 160 -9.73 2.30 14.65
N PRO A 161 -8.58 2.89 14.97
CA PRO A 161 -7.92 2.59 16.23
C PRO A 161 -8.73 3.17 17.40
N GLU A 162 -8.67 2.48 18.52
CA GLU A 162 -9.43 2.90 19.71
C GLU A 162 -9.02 4.31 20.16
N GLY A 163 -10.00 5.12 20.43
CA GLY A 163 -9.77 6.46 20.95
C GLY A 163 -9.47 7.54 19.90
N VAL A 164 -9.56 7.21 18.63
CA VAL A 164 -9.29 8.17 17.55
C VAL A 164 -10.57 8.89 17.07
N LEU A 165 -11.70 8.19 16.99
CA LEU A 165 -12.99 8.76 16.58
C LEU A 165 -13.97 8.80 17.73
#